data_20f559e901a12ab656131f06d5a21ab4
#
_entry.id   20f559e901a12ab656131f06d5a21ab4
#
_cell.length_a   1.000
_cell.length_b   1.000
_cell.length_c   1.000
_cell.angle_alpha   90.00
_cell.angle_beta   90.00
_cell.angle_gamma   90.00
#
_symmetry.space_group_name_H-M   'P 1'
#
loop_
_entity.id
_entity.type
_entity.pdbx_description
1 polymer ?
#
loop_
_entity_poly.entity_id
_entity_poly.type
_entity_poly.pdbx_seq_one_letter_code
_entity_poly.pdbx_strand_id
1 'polypeptide(L)'
;MRILAVDDDPYILELLPMIALKAGFSKVSTAPSGAAALDILKNSEIPFECLLLDINMPEMDGIELCTHIRAIPSYRKTPIVMLTAMKEREYIDRAFEAGATDYASKPFDIVELRTRLRLANELMVARKSNLHTSSESLPQSPSVGSGTPSPLSEAVMIEGIKNLVDERALENYLKQLSRAGLGGSHIFAVKIHQIEAIHARASVAEFSYALTEVIDAISNALGTTSYLMSYVGHGAYIVVSNGPRFESSEEMEANIQTILDEKNSEYDNGDPLDIEVSAGNPLQPNTSVALLIQETFERAIARAEARVEEKKNGPRPINIHSAYGVPK
;
A
#
# COMPACT_ATOMS: atom_id res chain seq x y z
N MET A 1 -6.43 22.11 -5.84
CA MET A 1 -6.72 20.69 -6.16
C MET A 1 -7.92 20.63 -7.11
N ARG A 2 -7.80 19.88 -8.24
CA ARG A 2 -8.88 19.55 -9.17
C ARG A 2 -9.53 18.23 -8.75
N ILE A 3 -10.84 18.22 -8.59
CA ILE A 3 -11.61 17.07 -8.11
C ILE A 3 -12.56 16.60 -9.21
N LEU A 4 -12.67 15.29 -9.42
CA LEU A 4 -13.76 14.67 -10.17
C LEU A 4 -14.64 13.91 -9.18
N ALA A 5 -15.93 14.21 -9.15
CA ALA A 5 -16.93 13.52 -8.37
C ALA A 5 -17.84 12.68 -9.29
N VAL A 6 -18.02 11.41 -8.95
CA VAL A 6 -18.77 10.44 -9.75
C VAL A 6 -19.85 9.81 -8.89
N ASP A 7 -21.10 9.97 -9.30
CA ASP A 7 -22.27 9.46 -8.59
C ASP A 7 -23.44 9.41 -9.60
N ASP A 8 -24.32 8.45 -9.54
CA ASP A 8 -25.48 8.37 -10.42
C ASP A 8 -26.69 9.21 -9.91
N ASP A 9 -26.63 9.65 -8.65
CA ASP A 9 -27.63 10.53 -8.07
C ASP A 9 -27.31 12.01 -8.38
N PRO A 10 -28.17 12.69 -9.17
CA PRO A 10 -27.97 14.10 -9.53
C PRO A 10 -27.93 15.03 -8.31
N TYR A 11 -28.64 14.70 -7.22
CA TYR A 11 -28.62 15.52 -6.00
C TYR A 11 -27.25 15.45 -5.30
N ILE A 12 -26.61 14.29 -5.34
CA ILE A 12 -25.25 14.12 -4.80
C ILE A 12 -24.24 14.89 -5.67
N LEU A 13 -24.40 14.84 -7.00
CA LEU A 13 -23.55 15.61 -7.92
C LEU A 13 -23.68 17.13 -7.76
N GLU A 14 -24.82 17.65 -7.31
CA GLU A 14 -25.00 19.05 -6.93
C GLU A 14 -24.38 19.37 -5.54
N LEU A 15 -24.48 18.44 -4.59
CA LEU A 15 -24.03 18.59 -3.21
C LEU A 15 -22.51 18.56 -3.08
N LEU A 16 -21.83 17.63 -3.76
CA LEU A 16 -20.39 17.44 -3.63
C LEU A 16 -19.55 18.66 -3.98
N PRO A 17 -19.83 19.42 -5.07
CA PRO A 17 -19.14 20.68 -5.33
C PRO A 17 -19.32 21.74 -4.23
N MET A 18 -20.50 21.79 -3.60
CA MET A 18 -20.76 22.73 -2.49
C MET A 18 -19.95 22.36 -1.24
N ILE A 19 -19.82 21.08 -0.94
CA ILE A 19 -18.99 20.62 0.18
C ILE A 19 -17.52 20.89 -0.11
N ALA A 20 -17.05 20.59 -1.32
CA ALA A 20 -15.67 20.85 -1.73
C ALA A 20 -15.33 22.33 -1.68
N LEU A 21 -16.25 23.21 -2.10
CA LEU A 21 -16.08 24.67 -2.00
C LEU A 21 -15.91 25.12 -0.55
N LYS A 22 -16.72 24.58 0.37
CA LYS A 22 -16.57 24.85 1.82
C LYS A 22 -15.25 24.32 2.40
N ALA A 23 -14.65 23.32 1.75
CA ALA A 23 -13.32 22.82 2.08
C ALA A 23 -12.18 23.67 1.49
N GLY A 24 -12.50 24.65 0.63
CA GLY A 24 -11.53 25.52 -0.04
C GLY A 24 -11.18 25.06 -1.46
N PHE A 25 -11.92 24.10 -2.04
CA PHE A 25 -11.69 23.56 -3.39
C PHE A 25 -12.82 23.96 -4.34
N SER A 26 -12.53 24.84 -5.29
CA SER A 26 -13.51 25.38 -6.24
C SER A 26 -13.52 24.67 -7.61
N LYS A 27 -12.51 23.82 -7.89
CA LYS A 27 -12.38 23.13 -9.19
C LYS A 27 -12.90 21.72 -9.08
N VAL A 28 -14.21 21.56 -9.16
CA VAL A 28 -14.91 20.27 -9.14
C VAL A 28 -15.62 20.05 -10.46
N SER A 29 -15.36 18.93 -11.08
CA SER A 29 -16.13 18.38 -12.20
C SER A 29 -16.95 17.19 -11.73
N THR A 30 -18.05 16.92 -12.38
CA THR A 30 -18.95 15.82 -12.03
C THR A 30 -19.15 14.88 -13.20
N ALA A 31 -19.40 13.60 -12.93
CA ALA A 31 -19.77 12.60 -13.91
C ALA A 31 -20.92 11.74 -13.38
N PRO A 32 -21.96 11.45 -14.18
CA PRO A 32 -23.13 10.71 -13.73
C PRO A 32 -22.99 9.18 -13.83
N SER A 33 -21.84 8.67 -14.26
CA SER A 33 -21.58 7.23 -14.38
C SER A 33 -20.08 6.93 -14.47
N GLY A 34 -19.70 5.66 -14.25
CA GLY A 34 -18.33 5.19 -14.40
C GLY A 34 -17.79 5.38 -15.83
N ALA A 35 -18.62 5.11 -16.84
CA ALA A 35 -18.22 5.30 -18.25
C ALA A 35 -17.93 6.78 -18.56
N ALA A 36 -18.83 7.69 -18.14
CA ALA A 36 -18.64 9.13 -18.32
C ALA A 36 -17.37 9.62 -17.58
N ALA A 37 -17.11 9.09 -16.39
CA ALA A 37 -15.89 9.42 -15.64
C ALA A 37 -14.63 8.99 -16.38
N LEU A 38 -14.56 7.76 -16.93
CA LEU A 38 -13.42 7.28 -17.69
C LEU A 38 -13.16 8.13 -18.94
N ASP A 39 -14.22 8.55 -19.64
CA ASP A 39 -14.09 9.43 -20.80
C ASP A 39 -13.52 10.81 -20.40
N ILE A 40 -13.99 11.39 -19.31
CA ILE A 40 -13.47 12.66 -18.78
C ILE A 40 -11.99 12.51 -18.40
N LEU A 41 -11.62 11.41 -17.71
CA LEU A 41 -10.26 11.17 -17.24
C LEU A 41 -9.29 10.98 -18.42
N LYS A 42 -9.68 10.24 -19.46
CA LYS A 42 -8.85 9.99 -20.64
C LYS A 42 -8.63 11.24 -21.50
N ASN A 43 -9.63 12.12 -21.56
CA ASN A 43 -9.61 13.32 -22.42
C ASN A 43 -9.14 14.59 -21.66
N SER A 44 -8.81 14.48 -20.38
CA SER A 44 -8.39 15.64 -19.59
C SER A 44 -6.92 15.98 -19.84
N GLU A 45 -6.66 17.15 -20.40
CA GLU A 45 -5.29 17.68 -20.62
C GLU A 45 -4.52 17.85 -19.29
N ILE A 46 -5.22 18.26 -18.25
CA ILE A 46 -4.65 18.42 -16.91
C ILE A 46 -5.28 17.37 -16.00
N PRO A 47 -4.51 16.43 -15.43
CA PRO A 47 -5.04 15.39 -14.58
C PRO A 47 -5.80 15.92 -13.35
N PHE A 48 -6.81 15.18 -12.93
CA PHE A 48 -7.47 15.40 -11.65
C PHE A 48 -6.54 14.98 -10.50
N GLU A 49 -6.65 15.67 -9.39
CA GLU A 49 -5.77 15.49 -8.23
C GLU A 49 -6.45 14.76 -7.07
N CYS A 50 -7.77 14.57 -7.15
CA CYS A 50 -8.55 13.76 -6.24
C CYS A 50 -9.83 13.27 -6.94
N LEU A 51 -10.25 12.05 -6.64
CA LEU A 51 -11.47 11.45 -7.18
C LEU A 51 -12.39 11.06 -6.03
N LEU A 52 -13.67 11.37 -6.17
CA LEU A 52 -14.74 10.96 -5.26
C LEU A 52 -15.64 10.02 -6.05
N LEU A 53 -15.74 8.75 -5.66
CA LEU A 53 -16.45 7.73 -6.42
C LEU A 53 -17.55 7.10 -5.57
N ASP A 54 -18.78 7.19 -6.01
CA ASP A 54 -19.83 6.35 -5.43
C ASP A 54 -19.62 4.89 -5.76
N ILE A 55 -19.86 4.00 -4.80
CA ILE A 55 -19.74 2.56 -5.04
C ILE A 55 -20.94 2.03 -5.81
N ASN A 56 -22.14 2.46 -5.43
CA ASN A 56 -23.39 1.90 -5.97
C ASN A 56 -23.87 2.62 -7.21
N MET A 57 -23.26 2.38 -8.34
CA MET A 57 -23.70 2.91 -9.62
C MET A 57 -24.15 1.78 -10.56
N PRO A 58 -25.13 2.04 -11.45
CA PRO A 58 -25.55 1.07 -12.45
C PRO A 58 -24.44 0.83 -13.50
N GLU A 59 -24.43 -0.34 -14.11
CA GLU A 59 -23.53 -0.82 -15.17
C GLU A 59 -22.09 -1.03 -14.71
N MET A 60 -21.43 -0.02 -14.17
CA MET A 60 -20.07 -0.06 -13.63
C MET A 60 -20.07 0.49 -12.21
N ASP A 61 -19.82 -0.35 -11.22
CA ASP A 61 -19.72 0.08 -9.83
C ASP A 61 -18.43 0.89 -9.58
N GLY A 62 -18.39 1.62 -8.45
CA GLY A 62 -17.24 2.47 -8.14
C GLY A 62 -15.97 1.69 -7.84
N ILE A 63 -16.06 0.44 -7.45
CA ILE A 63 -14.89 -0.44 -7.19
C ILE A 63 -14.27 -0.86 -8.53
N GLU A 64 -15.10 -1.26 -9.48
CA GLU A 64 -14.66 -1.56 -10.85
C GLU A 64 -14.06 -0.31 -11.51
N LEU A 65 -14.74 0.84 -11.38
CA LEU A 65 -14.22 2.12 -11.86
C LEU A 65 -12.85 2.44 -11.26
N CYS A 66 -12.67 2.25 -9.96
CA CYS A 66 -11.38 2.45 -9.28
C CYS A 66 -10.27 1.60 -9.91
N THR A 67 -10.55 0.33 -10.17
CA THR A 67 -9.61 -0.59 -10.83
C THR A 67 -9.21 -0.08 -12.21
N HIS A 68 -10.16 0.37 -13.02
CA HIS A 68 -9.88 0.95 -14.34
C HIS A 68 -9.07 2.25 -14.24
N ILE A 69 -9.37 3.11 -13.27
CA ILE A 69 -8.61 4.34 -13.03
C ILE A 69 -7.16 4.04 -12.65
N ARG A 70 -6.91 3.05 -11.81
CA ARG A 70 -5.55 2.65 -11.40
C ARG A 70 -4.71 2.11 -12.56
N ALA A 71 -5.35 1.58 -13.60
CA ALA A 71 -4.68 1.18 -14.84
C ALA A 71 -4.21 2.38 -15.70
N ILE A 72 -4.75 3.59 -15.48
CA ILE A 72 -4.35 4.80 -16.21
C ILE A 72 -3.09 5.39 -15.55
N PRO A 73 -1.94 5.48 -16.25
CA PRO A 73 -0.66 5.89 -15.64
C PRO A 73 -0.70 7.21 -14.87
N SER A 74 -1.41 8.23 -15.40
CA SER A 74 -1.53 9.56 -14.76
C SER A 74 -2.35 9.56 -13.47
N TYR A 75 -3.14 8.52 -13.22
CA TYR A 75 -4.03 8.43 -12.05
C TYR A 75 -3.66 7.31 -11.07
N ARG A 76 -2.58 6.56 -11.32
CA ARG A 76 -2.13 5.45 -10.44
C ARG A 76 -1.98 5.86 -8.98
N LYS A 77 -1.51 7.08 -8.74
CA LYS A 77 -1.23 7.63 -7.39
C LYS A 77 -2.24 8.68 -6.94
N THR A 78 -3.24 8.98 -7.75
CA THR A 78 -4.26 9.99 -7.40
C THR A 78 -5.10 9.51 -6.23
N PRO A 79 -5.28 10.30 -5.17
CA PRO A 79 -6.19 9.94 -4.08
C PRO A 79 -7.59 9.65 -4.59
N ILE A 80 -8.14 8.49 -4.20
CA ILE A 80 -9.51 8.06 -4.49
C ILE A 80 -10.21 7.85 -3.18
N VAL A 81 -11.30 8.60 -2.96
CA VAL A 81 -12.19 8.47 -1.80
C VAL A 81 -13.47 7.81 -2.26
N MET A 82 -13.78 6.63 -1.73
CA MET A 82 -15.04 5.95 -1.99
C MET A 82 -16.17 6.58 -1.18
N LEU A 83 -17.30 6.80 -1.83
CA LEU A 83 -18.51 7.34 -1.22
C LEU A 83 -19.58 6.24 -1.24
N THR A 84 -20.21 5.92 -0.11
CA THR A 84 -21.17 4.83 -0.11
C THR A 84 -22.04 4.77 1.15
N ALA A 85 -23.23 4.17 1.03
CA ALA A 85 -24.08 3.82 2.15
C ALA A 85 -23.70 2.46 2.77
N MET A 86 -22.83 1.69 2.12
CA MET A 86 -22.45 0.34 2.55
C MET A 86 -21.41 0.40 3.67
N LYS A 87 -21.62 -0.42 4.70
CA LYS A 87 -20.75 -0.50 5.88
C LYS A 87 -20.22 -1.92 6.11
N GLU A 88 -20.63 -2.84 5.26
CA GLU A 88 -20.20 -4.24 5.34
C GLU A 88 -18.73 -4.35 4.99
N ARG A 89 -18.04 -5.20 5.73
CA ARG A 89 -16.61 -5.41 5.58
C ARG A 89 -16.18 -5.74 4.15
N GLU A 90 -16.94 -6.57 3.49
CA GLU A 90 -16.65 -7.02 2.13
C GLU A 90 -16.48 -5.86 1.14
N TYR A 91 -17.33 -4.83 1.23
CA TYR A 91 -17.21 -3.65 0.37
C TYR A 91 -16.01 -2.78 0.74
N ILE A 92 -15.69 -2.67 2.04
CA ILE A 92 -14.50 -1.95 2.50
C ILE A 92 -13.25 -2.66 1.98
N ASP A 93 -13.15 -3.98 2.18
CA ASP A 93 -12.01 -4.79 1.74
C ASP A 93 -11.82 -4.63 0.22
N ARG A 94 -12.85 -4.87 -0.59
CA ARG A 94 -12.81 -4.74 -2.05
C ARG A 94 -12.43 -3.34 -2.53
N ALA A 95 -12.93 -2.29 -1.87
CA ALA A 95 -12.63 -0.90 -2.24
C ALA A 95 -11.14 -0.60 -2.07
N PHE A 96 -10.55 -0.98 -0.93
CA PHE A 96 -9.13 -0.77 -0.70
C PHE A 96 -8.24 -1.71 -1.53
N GLU A 97 -8.66 -2.96 -1.78
CA GLU A 97 -7.99 -3.88 -2.71
C GLU A 97 -7.98 -3.33 -4.15
N ALA A 98 -9.04 -2.62 -4.57
CA ALA A 98 -9.09 -1.93 -5.85
C ALA A 98 -8.20 -0.67 -5.91
N GLY A 99 -7.61 -0.26 -4.79
CA GLY A 99 -6.70 0.87 -4.68
C GLY A 99 -7.34 2.17 -4.19
N ALA A 100 -8.47 2.12 -3.50
CA ALA A 100 -9.00 3.29 -2.80
C ALA A 100 -8.00 3.80 -1.75
N THR A 101 -7.94 5.12 -1.57
CA THR A 101 -7.09 5.75 -0.57
C THR A 101 -7.87 6.00 0.72
N ASP A 102 -9.16 6.22 0.61
CA ASP A 102 -10.04 6.49 1.73
C ASP A 102 -11.50 6.14 1.39
N TYR A 103 -12.36 6.21 2.40
CA TYR A 103 -13.74 5.77 2.34
C TYR A 103 -14.63 6.68 3.19
N ALA A 104 -15.71 7.22 2.64
CA ALA A 104 -16.67 8.07 3.35
C ALA A 104 -18.08 7.52 3.26
N SER A 105 -18.77 7.41 4.40
CA SER A 105 -20.14 6.89 4.45
C SER A 105 -21.18 7.94 4.14
N LYS A 106 -22.18 7.55 3.34
CA LYS A 106 -23.44 8.31 3.16
C LYS A 106 -24.40 8.01 4.35
N PRO A 107 -25.17 8.97 4.88
CA PRO A 107 -25.18 10.39 4.52
C PRO A 107 -23.90 11.10 4.98
N PHE A 108 -23.42 12.04 4.16
CA PHE A 108 -22.13 12.70 4.43
C PHE A 108 -22.20 13.61 5.64
N ASP A 109 -21.27 13.41 6.57
CA ASP A 109 -20.86 14.46 7.48
C ASP A 109 -19.96 15.44 6.70
N ILE A 110 -20.43 16.69 6.57
CA ILE A 110 -19.72 17.76 5.85
C ILE A 110 -18.32 17.98 6.44
N VAL A 111 -18.16 17.89 7.77
CA VAL A 111 -16.88 18.08 8.44
C VAL A 111 -15.94 16.92 8.13
N GLU A 112 -16.47 15.70 8.13
CA GLU A 112 -15.71 14.50 7.80
C GLU A 112 -15.22 14.55 6.35
N LEU A 113 -16.09 14.77 5.37
CA LEU A 113 -15.71 14.81 3.96
C LEU A 113 -14.72 15.96 3.68
N ARG A 114 -14.91 17.10 4.30
CA ARG A 114 -13.96 18.24 4.23
C ARG A 114 -12.57 17.84 4.76
N THR A 115 -12.52 17.11 5.86
CA THR A 115 -11.25 16.63 6.44
C THR A 115 -10.56 15.67 5.49
N ARG A 116 -11.28 14.73 4.88
CA ARG A 116 -10.73 13.77 3.89
C ARG A 116 -10.18 14.48 2.66
N LEU A 117 -10.89 15.47 2.12
CA LEU A 117 -10.41 16.27 0.99
C LEU A 117 -9.13 17.05 1.32
N ARG A 118 -9.00 17.57 2.55
CA ARG A 118 -7.75 18.23 2.99
C ARG A 118 -6.61 17.24 3.08
N LEU A 119 -6.84 16.06 3.69
CA LEU A 119 -5.83 15.01 3.76
C LEU A 119 -5.40 14.53 2.38
N ALA A 120 -6.34 14.35 1.44
CA ALA A 120 -6.04 14.01 0.06
C ALA A 120 -5.17 15.09 -0.62
N ASN A 121 -5.45 16.35 -0.35
CA ASN A 121 -4.64 17.46 -0.86
C ASN A 121 -3.23 17.50 -0.27
N GLU A 122 -3.08 17.26 1.02
CA GLU A 122 -1.77 17.16 1.68
C GLU A 122 -0.93 16.03 1.09
N LEU A 123 -1.54 14.86 0.82
CA LEU A 123 -0.89 13.75 0.12
C LEU A 123 -0.36 14.16 -1.26
N MET A 124 -1.19 14.89 -2.04
CA MET A 124 -0.79 15.33 -3.36
C MET A 124 0.33 16.37 -3.32
N VAL A 125 0.29 17.29 -2.35
CA VAL A 125 1.34 18.30 -2.17
C VAL A 125 2.66 17.63 -1.76
N ALA A 126 2.64 16.72 -0.79
CA ALA A 126 3.83 16.00 -0.35
C ALA A 126 4.48 15.21 -1.51
N ARG A 127 3.68 14.52 -2.34
CA ARG A 127 4.16 13.80 -3.52
C ARG A 127 4.79 14.72 -4.58
N LYS A 128 4.19 15.89 -4.81
CA LYS A 128 4.76 16.88 -5.74
C LYS A 128 6.09 17.46 -5.24
N SER A 129 6.22 17.70 -3.95
CA SER A 129 7.46 18.19 -3.33
C SER A 129 8.60 17.19 -3.49
N ASN A 130 8.34 15.89 -3.30
CA ASN A 130 9.35 14.84 -3.46
C ASN A 130 9.82 14.72 -4.93
N LEU A 131 8.93 14.94 -5.90
CA LEU A 131 9.30 14.95 -7.32
C LEU A 131 10.19 16.13 -7.69
N HIS A 132 10.03 17.31 -7.06
CA HIS A 132 10.87 18.47 -7.30
C HIS A 132 12.27 18.34 -6.68
N THR A 133 12.39 17.70 -5.52
CA THR A 133 13.70 17.46 -4.88
C THR A 133 14.55 16.47 -5.69
N SER A 134 13.92 15.56 -6.42
CA SER A 134 14.62 14.60 -7.31
C SER A 134 15.03 15.23 -8.66
N SER A 135 14.48 16.38 -9.05
CA SER A 135 14.75 17.02 -10.36
C SER A 135 15.76 18.17 -10.31
N GLU A 136 16.17 18.63 -9.14
CA GLU A 136 17.17 19.73 -9.02
C GLU A 136 18.64 19.27 -9.06
N SER A 137 18.91 17.98 -9.21
CA SER A 137 20.24 17.44 -9.47
C SER A 137 20.36 16.91 -10.90
N LEU A 138 20.30 17.80 -11.88
CA LEU A 138 20.69 17.50 -13.26
C LEU A 138 22.18 17.80 -13.47
N PRO A 139 23.01 16.79 -13.78
CA PRO A 139 24.06 16.94 -14.77
C PRO A 139 23.58 16.40 -16.11
N GLN A 140 23.77 17.21 -17.14
CA GLN A 140 23.62 16.83 -18.55
C GLN A 140 24.60 15.73 -18.89
N SER A 141 24.13 14.52 -19.19
CA SER A 141 24.67 13.60 -20.20
C SER A 141 23.94 12.25 -20.09
N PRO A 142 23.62 11.59 -21.18
CA PRO A 142 23.01 10.26 -21.17
C PRO A 142 24.11 9.21 -20.91
N SER A 143 24.34 8.85 -19.66
CA SER A 143 25.10 7.65 -19.32
C SER A 143 24.15 6.64 -18.66
N VAL A 144 24.10 5.49 -19.27
CA VAL A 144 23.40 4.29 -18.83
C VAL A 144 23.81 3.94 -17.39
N GLY A 145 22.83 3.89 -16.46
CA GLY A 145 22.84 2.94 -15.37
C GLY A 145 23.66 3.24 -14.11
N SER A 146 23.55 4.44 -13.50
CA SER A 146 24.02 4.59 -12.09
C SER A 146 23.24 5.66 -11.34
N GLY A 147 21.92 5.45 -11.19
CA GLY A 147 21.13 6.15 -10.20
C GLY A 147 21.39 5.53 -8.81
N THR A 148 21.68 6.35 -7.80
CA THR A 148 21.65 5.86 -6.41
C THR A 148 20.21 5.51 -6.06
N PRO A 149 19.95 4.37 -5.39
CA PRO A 149 18.62 4.01 -4.91
C PRO A 149 18.02 5.12 -4.04
N SER A 150 16.68 5.26 -4.05
CA SER A 150 15.97 6.16 -3.13
C SER A 150 16.40 5.90 -1.68
N PRO A 151 16.40 6.92 -0.78
CA PRO A 151 16.72 6.69 0.62
C PRO A 151 15.91 5.55 1.21
N LEU A 152 16.52 4.71 2.05
CA LEU A 152 15.85 3.58 2.71
C LEU A 152 14.62 3.98 3.53
N SER A 153 14.57 5.24 3.97
CA SER A 153 13.44 5.82 4.71
C SER A 153 12.24 6.15 3.82
N GLU A 154 12.43 6.21 2.49
CA GLU A 154 11.29 6.44 1.59
C GLU A 154 10.53 5.14 1.35
N ALA A 155 9.20 5.22 1.50
CA ALA A 155 8.31 4.18 1.05
C ALA A 155 8.41 4.09 -0.49
N VAL A 156 9.18 3.13 -0.99
CA VAL A 156 9.26 2.85 -2.41
C VAL A 156 7.92 2.32 -2.86
N MET A 157 7.20 3.08 -3.68
CA MET A 157 5.98 2.56 -4.29
C MET A 157 6.34 1.60 -5.42
N ILE A 158 6.19 0.33 -5.16
CA ILE A 158 6.29 -0.72 -6.16
C ILE A 158 4.96 -0.77 -6.91
N GLU A 159 4.99 -0.51 -8.20
CA GLU A 159 3.77 -0.35 -9.00
C GLU A 159 3.23 -1.71 -9.48
N GLY A 160 1.91 -1.81 -9.58
CA GLY A 160 1.25 -2.95 -10.24
C GLY A 160 1.05 -4.19 -9.38
N ILE A 161 1.33 -4.14 -8.08
CA ILE A 161 1.11 -5.26 -7.17
C ILE A 161 -0.24 -5.12 -6.49
N LYS A 162 -1.06 -6.16 -6.63
CA LYS A 162 -2.35 -6.26 -5.96
C LYS A 162 -2.15 -6.27 -4.42
N ASN A 163 -3.06 -5.62 -3.69
CA ASN A 163 -3.08 -5.56 -2.23
C ASN A 163 -1.90 -4.77 -1.59
N LEU A 164 -1.00 -4.20 -2.39
CA LEU A 164 0.00 -3.26 -1.91
C LEU A 164 -0.57 -1.83 -1.97
N VAL A 165 -0.71 -1.21 -0.82
CA VAL A 165 -1.25 0.15 -0.68
C VAL A 165 -0.25 1.06 0.03
N ASP A 166 -0.44 2.37 -0.07
CA ASP A 166 0.37 3.27 0.76
C ASP A 166 -0.05 3.19 2.24
N GLU A 167 0.87 3.56 3.14
CA GLU A 167 0.68 3.46 4.59
C GLU A 167 -0.58 4.19 5.06
N ARG A 168 -0.89 5.37 4.48
CA ARG A 168 -2.10 6.12 4.85
C ARG A 168 -3.38 5.43 4.40
N ALA A 169 -3.37 4.78 3.24
CA ALA A 169 -4.51 3.97 2.81
C ALA A 169 -4.74 2.81 3.79
N LEU A 170 -3.66 2.15 4.24
CA LEU A 170 -3.73 1.10 5.25
C LEU A 170 -4.25 1.60 6.60
N GLU A 171 -3.81 2.79 7.05
CA GLU A 171 -4.36 3.46 8.23
C GLU A 171 -5.85 3.76 8.08
N ASN A 172 -6.26 4.33 6.94
CA ASN A 172 -7.65 4.66 6.67
C ASN A 172 -8.53 3.41 6.61
N TYR A 173 -8.02 2.33 6.02
CA TYR A 173 -8.66 1.03 6.03
C TYR A 173 -8.96 0.55 7.46
N LEU A 174 -7.96 0.53 8.33
CA LEU A 174 -8.14 0.14 9.72
C LEU A 174 -9.11 1.06 10.50
N LYS A 175 -9.08 2.37 10.20
CA LYS A 175 -10.05 3.33 10.77
C LYS A 175 -11.48 2.98 10.37
N GLN A 176 -11.69 2.57 9.12
CA GLN A 176 -13.03 2.18 8.65
C GLN A 176 -13.48 0.87 9.32
N LEU A 177 -12.63 -0.14 9.39
CA LEU A 177 -12.95 -1.38 10.09
C LEU A 177 -13.31 -1.15 11.56
N SER A 178 -12.56 -0.29 12.27
CA SER A 178 -12.87 0.09 13.66
C SER A 178 -14.22 0.78 13.79
N ARG A 179 -14.55 1.72 12.89
CA ARG A 179 -15.83 2.46 12.89
C ARG A 179 -17.02 1.55 12.58
N ALA A 180 -16.83 0.58 11.70
CA ALA A 180 -17.85 -0.41 11.38
C ALA A 180 -18.01 -1.49 12.47
N GLY A 181 -17.19 -1.48 13.53
CA GLY A 181 -17.19 -2.50 14.57
C GLY A 181 -16.70 -3.87 14.09
N LEU A 182 -15.97 -3.90 12.99
CA LEU A 182 -15.49 -5.11 12.34
C LEU A 182 -14.13 -5.51 12.94
N GLY A 183 -14.17 -6.25 14.04
CA GLY A 183 -13.00 -6.88 14.65
C GLY A 183 -12.50 -8.10 13.87
N GLY A 184 -11.39 -8.69 14.31
CA GLY A 184 -10.85 -9.96 13.78
C GLY A 184 -9.75 -9.81 12.74
N SER A 185 -9.21 -8.61 12.54
CA SER A 185 -7.98 -8.42 11.74
C SER A 185 -6.74 -8.72 12.58
N HIS A 186 -5.70 -9.24 11.92
CA HIS A 186 -4.38 -9.46 12.49
C HIS A 186 -3.41 -8.50 11.82
N ILE A 187 -2.65 -7.75 12.63
CA ILE A 187 -1.64 -6.83 12.14
C ILE A 187 -0.28 -7.38 12.54
N PHE A 188 0.59 -7.57 11.56
CA PHE A 188 1.97 -7.98 11.80
C PHE A 188 2.91 -7.26 10.83
N ALA A 189 4.20 -7.28 11.13
CA ALA A 189 5.22 -6.78 10.22
C ALA A 189 6.15 -7.90 9.78
N VAL A 190 6.65 -7.77 8.54
CA VAL A 190 7.74 -8.58 8.00
C VAL A 190 8.92 -7.64 7.78
N LYS A 191 10.09 -8.03 8.28
CA LYS A 191 11.32 -7.25 8.20
C LYS A 191 12.38 -7.98 7.40
N ILE A 192 12.96 -7.32 6.40
CA ILE A 192 14.14 -7.83 5.67
C ILE A 192 15.38 -7.61 6.54
N HIS A 193 16.20 -8.65 6.66
CA HIS A 193 17.50 -8.56 7.33
C HIS A 193 18.50 -7.82 6.46
N GLN A 194 19.42 -7.11 7.09
CA GLN A 194 20.55 -6.43 6.44
C GLN A 194 20.15 -5.59 5.20
N ILE A 195 18.96 -4.98 5.23
CA ILE A 195 18.43 -4.21 4.09
C ILE A 195 19.39 -3.10 3.65
N GLU A 196 20.17 -2.53 4.58
CA GLU A 196 21.18 -1.52 4.31
C GLU A 196 22.30 -2.07 3.42
N ALA A 197 22.71 -3.32 3.64
CA ALA A 197 23.75 -3.98 2.84
C ALA A 197 23.22 -4.30 1.44
N ILE A 198 21.98 -4.77 1.33
CA ILE A 198 21.30 -5.00 0.03
C ILE A 198 21.21 -3.69 -0.72
N HIS A 199 20.71 -2.63 -0.09
CA HIS A 199 20.56 -1.30 -0.69
C HIS A 199 21.89 -0.69 -1.15
N ALA A 200 22.96 -0.83 -0.35
CA ALA A 200 24.28 -0.28 -0.67
C ALA A 200 24.92 -0.98 -1.87
N ARG A 201 24.55 -2.23 -2.13
CA ARG A 201 25.11 -3.07 -3.17
C ARG A 201 24.28 -3.07 -4.44
N ALA A 202 22.96 -2.99 -4.31
CA ALA A 202 22.02 -3.10 -5.41
C ALA A 202 21.92 -1.80 -6.23
N SER A 203 21.72 -1.93 -7.54
CA SER A 203 21.17 -0.86 -8.38
C SER A 203 19.72 -0.54 -7.98
N VAL A 204 19.16 0.55 -8.50
CA VAL A 204 17.74 0.90 -8.28
C VAL A 204 16.80 -0.22 -8.74
N ALA A 205 17.10 -0.85 -9.88
CA ALA A 205 16.30 -1.93 -10.43
C ALA A 205 16.37 -3.21 -9.57
N GLU A 206 17.59 -3.62 -9.18
CA GLU A 206 17.82 -4.79 -8.31
C GLU A 206 17.20 -4.60 -6.93
N PHE A 207 17.29 -3.39 -6.35
CA PHE A 207 16.66 -3.10 -5.07
C PHE A 207 15.13 -3.17 -5.16
N SER A 208 14.55 -2.59 -6.20
CA SER A 208 13.09 -2.69 -6.46
C SER A 208 12.67 -4.15 -6.68
N TYR A 209 13.47 -4.93 -7.39
CA TYR A 209 13.25 -6.36 -7.60
C TYR A 209 13.27 -7.11 -6.25
N ALA A 210 14.28 -6.89 -5.40
CA ALA A 210 14.38 -7.51 -4.09
C ALA A 210 13.14 -7.23 -3.22
N LEU A 211 12.65 -5.98 -3.22
CA LEU A 211 11.43 -5.62 -2.50
C LEU A 211 10.20 -6.33 -3.08
N THR A 212 10.12 -6.46 -4.40
CA THR A 212 9.01 -7.16 -5.09
C THR A 212 8.98 -8.64 -4.75
N GLU A 213 10.14 -9.29 -4.70
CA GLU A 213 10.26 -10.70 -4.32
C GLU A 213 9.69 -10.98 -2.92
N VAL A 214 9.95 -10.08 -1.96
CA VAL A 214 9.39 -10.21 -0.60
C VAL A 214 7.88 -10.02 -0.60
N ILE A 215 7.36 -9.07 -1.38
CA ILE A 215 5.92 -8.85 -1.50
C ILE A 215 5.23 -10.10 -2.08
N ASP A 216 5.80 -10.66 -3.14
CA ASP A 216 5.27 -11.88 -3.76
C ASP A 216 5.32 -13.07 -2.78
N ALA A 217 6.41 -13.20 -2.01
CA ALA A 217 6.54 -14.26 -1.01
C ALA A 217 5.50 -14.11 0.12
N ILE A 218 5.28 -12.89 0.63
CA ILE A 218 4.22 -12.60 1.61
C ILE A 218 2.84 -12.93 1.02
N SER A 219 2.58 -12.50 -0.23
CA SER A 219 1.32 -12.73 -0.92
C SER A 219 1.01 -14.23 -1.09
N ASN A 220 2.01 -15.00 -1.49
CA ASN A 220 1.88 -16.45 -1.66
C ASN A 220 1.70 -17.17 -0.31
N ALA A 221 2.41 -16.76 0.74
CA ALA A 221 2.27 -17.33 2.07
C ALA A 221 0.88 -17.07 2.68
N LEU A 222 0.26 -15.92 2.39
CA LEU A 222 -1.10 -15.58 2.82
C LEU A 222 -2.18 -16.29 1.99
N GLY A 223 -1.85 -16.73 0.78
CA GLY A 223 -2.73 -17.54 -0.08
C GLY A 223 -4.04 -16.84 -0.42
N THR A 224 -5.17 -17.48 -0.04
CA THR A 224 -6.53 -16.95 -0.31
C THR A 224 -7.08 -16.04 0.77
N THR A 225 -6.31 -15.78 1.82
CA THR A 225 -6.72 -14.86 2.89
C THR A 225 -6.78 -13.43 2.35
N SER A 226 -7.86 -12.69 2.64
CA SER A 226 -7.91 -11.26 2.32
C SER A 226 -6.93 -10.49 3.18
N TYR A 227 -6.10 -9.67 2.54
CA TYR A 227 -5.09 -8.86 3.22
C TYR A 227 -4.82 -7.58 2.44
N LEU A 228 -4.27 -6.60 3.14
CA LEU A 228 -3.61 -5.43 2.58
C LEU A 228 -2.23 -5.30 3.21
N MET A 229 -1.26 -4.81 2.44
CA MET A 229 0.08 -4.56 2.95
C MET A 229 0.61 -3.20 2.49
N SER A 230 1.58 -2.68 3.23
CA SER A 230 2.31 -1.46 2.88
C SER A 230 3.80 -1.64 3.17
N TYR A 231 4.64 -1.18 2.26
CA TYR A 231 6.07 -1.00 2.53
C TYR A 231 6.28 0.36 3.22
N VAL A 232 6.81 0.35 4.43
CA VAL A 232 6.97 1.54 5.27
C VAL A 232 8.42 2.04 5.37
N GLY A 233 9.26 1.57 4.46
CA GLY A 233 10.69 1.89 4.46
C GLY A 233 11.55 0.95 5.31
N HIS A 234 12.87 1.15 5.25
CA HIS A 234 13.85 0.37 6.02
C HIS A 234 13.69 -1.16 5.94
N GLY A 235 13.14 -1.70 4.83
CA GLY A 235 12.90 -3.13 4.67
C GLY A 235 11.74 -3.68 5.50
N ALA A 236 10.83 -2.84 5.98
CA ALA A 236 9.68 -3.24 6.77
C ALA A 236 8.38 -3.19 5.95
N TYR A 237 7.59 -4.25 6.05
CA TYR A 237 6.23 -4.34 5.53
C TYR A 237 5.27 -4.48 6.68
N ILE A 238 4.18 -3.71 6.65
CA ILE A 238 3.05 -3.89 7.54
C ILE A 238 1.97 -4.63 6.77
N VAL A 239 1.46 -5.71 7.35
CA VAL A 239 0.41 -6.55 6.78
C VAL A 239 -0.80 -6.53 7.70
N VAL A 240 -1.97 -6.29 7.12
CA VAL A 240 -3.27 -6.43 7.78
C VAL A 240 -3.99 -7.58 7.11
N SER A 241 -4.13 -8.69 7.83
CA SER A 241 -4.78 -9.91 7.36
C SER A 241 -6.13 -10.09 8.04
N ASN A 242 -7.14 -10.54 7.28
CA ASN A 242 -8.52 -10.69 7.72
C ASN A 242 -8.97 -12.15 7.85
N GLY A 243 -8.03 -13.09 7.98
CA GLY A 243 -8.34 -14.49 8.14
C GLY A 243 -8.92 -14.85 9.53
N PRO A 244 -9.74 -15.90 9.62
CA PRO A 244 -10.32 -16.37 10.89
C PRO A 244 -9.28 -16.99 11.82
N ARG A 245 -8.17 -17.44 11.28
CA ARG A 245 -7.01 -17.97 12.00
C ARG A 245 -5.76 -17.36 11.39
N PHE A 246 -4.86 -16.93 12.26
CA PHE A 246 -3.52 -16.58 11.90
C PHE A 246 -2.63 -17.78 12.22
N GLU A 247 -1.83 -18.24 11.28
CA GLU A 247 -0.74 -19.18 11.55
C GLU A 247 0.23 -18.55 12.55
N SER A 248 1.02 -19.34 13.25
CA SER A 248 2.03 -18.76 14.13
C SER A 248 2.98 -17.87 13.30
N SER A 249 3.56 -16.84 13.91
CA SER A 249 4.53 -16.00 13.22
C SER A 249 5.74 -16.80 12.70
N GLU A 250 6.08 -17.88 13.39
CA GLU A 250 7.17 -18.79 13.01
C GLU A 250 6.83 -19.60 11.76
N GLU A 251 5.60 -20.09 11.65
CA GLU A 251 5.13 -20.81 10.45
C GLU A 251 5.02 -19.84 9.26
N MET A 252 4.47 -18.65 9.46
CA MET A 252 4.38 -17.62 8.43
C MET A 252 5.77 -17.21 7.95
N GLU A 253 6.71 -16.98 8.87
CA GLU A 253 8.10 -16.65 8.57
C GLU A 253 8.78 -17.77 7.77
N ALA A 254 8.61 -19.04 8.19
CA ALA A 254 9.18 -20.18 7.50
C ALA A 254 8.60 -20.36 6.08
N ASN A 255 7.29 -20.14 5.91
CA ASN A 255 6.64 -20.20 4.61
C ASN A 255 7.17 -19.10 3.67
N ILE A 256 7.27 -17.85 4.15
CA ILE A 256 7.82 -16.74 3.37
C ILE A 256 9.27 -17.03 2.97
N GLN A 257 10.09 -17.49 3.93
CA GLN A 257 11.50 -17.80 3.67
C GLN A 257 11.67 -18.93 2.66
N THR A 258 10.88 -20.00 2.77
CA THR A 258 10.91 -21.11 1.81
C THR A 258 10.62 -20.62 0.39
N ILE A 259 9.62 -19.75 0.21
CA ILE A 259 9.29 -19.18 -1.10
C ILE A 259 10.44 -18.34 -1.65
N LEU A 260 11.11 -17.54 -0.80
CA LEU A 260 12.27 -16.74 -1.19
C LEU A 260 13.45 -17.62 -1.59
N ASP A 261 13.74 -18.66 -0.80
CA ASP A 261 14.85 -19.58 -1.04
C ASP A 261 14.68 -20.37 -2.35
N GLU A 262 13.44 -20.76 -2.69
CA GLU A 262 13.12 -21.45 -3.94
C GLU A 262 13.36 -20.59 -5.19
N LYS A 263 13.28 -19.27 -5.08
CA LYS A 263 13.49 -18.35 -6.22
C LYS A 263 14.96 -18.22 -6.62
N ASN A 264 15.91 -18.48 -5.72
CA ASN A 264 17.36 -18.37 -5.96
C ASN A 264 17.73 -17.06 -6.67
N SER A 265 17.26 -15.93 -6.15
CA SER A 265 17.46 -14.61 -6.76
C SER A 265 18.95 -14.23 -6.78
N GLU A 266 19.38 -13.58 -7.85
CA GLU A 266 20.78 -13.14 -8.06
C GLU A 266 20.80 -11.66 -8.44
N TYR A 267 21.92 -11.00 -8.12
CA TYR A 267 22.25 -9.69 -8.66
C TYR A 267 22.64 -9.82 -10.16
N ASP A 268 22.61 -8.72 -10.89
CA ASP A 268 22.99 -8.69 -12.31
C ASP A 268 24.44 -9.19 -12.58
N ASN A 269 25.28 -9.16 -11.57
CA ASN A 269 26.66 -9.69 -11.63
C ASN A 269 26.77 -11.20 -11.34
N GLY A 270 25.65 -11.88 -11.11
CA GLY A 270 25.57 -13.31 -10.80
C GLY A 270 25.88 -13.69 -9.35
N ASP A 271 26.06 -12.72 -8.45
CA ASP A 271 26.19 -13.01 -7.03
C ASP A 271 24.80 -13.29 -6.43
N PRO A 272 24.69 -14.22 -5.45
CA PRO A 272 23.40 -14.50 -4.83
C PRO A 272 22.83 -13.28 -4.10
N LEU A 273 21.54 -13.04 -4.28
CA LEU A 273 20.75 -12.07 -3.55
C LEU A 273 20.04 -12.80 -2.41
N ASP A 274 20.75 -13.02 -1.32
CA ASP A 274 20.24 -13.70 -0.14
C ASP A 274 19.29 -12.76 0.63
N ILE A 275 17.97 -12.98 0.51
CA ILE A 275 16.97 -12.22 1.23
C ILE A 275 16.49 -13.04 2.42
N GLU A 276 16.88 -12.66 3.61
CA GLU A 276 16.38 -13.23 4.86
C GLU A 276 15.31 -12.31 5.47
N VAL A 277 14.22 -12.90 5.99
CA VAL A 277 13.13 -12.16 6.60
C VAL A 277 12.80 -12.66 8.01
N SER A 278 12.18 -11.78 8.80
CA SER A 278 11.55 -12.14 10.06
C SER A 278 10.14 -11.57 10.15
N ALA A 279 9.22 -12.39 10.64
CA ALA A 279 7.83 -12.01 10.88
C ALA A 279 7.58 -11.79 12.38
N GLY A 280 7.03 -10.61 12.71
CA GLY A 280 6.66 -10.30 14.10
C GLY A 280 5.37 -10.99 14.51
N ASN A 281 5.22 -11.29 15.82
CA ASN A 281 3.99 -11.82 16.37
C ASN A 281 2.80 -10.87 16.11
N PRO A 282 1.64 -11.40 15.63
CA PRO A 282 0.52 -10.57 15.25
C PRO A 282 -0.08 -9.81 16.42
N LEU A 283 -0.63 -8.64 16.11
CA LEU A 283 -1.41 -7.80 16.98
C LEU A 283 -2.87 -7.86 16.54
N GLN A 284 -3.78 -7.92 17.49
CA GLN A 284 -5.20 -7.67 17.21
C GLN A 284 -5.48 -6.20 17.53
N PRO A 285 -6.02 -5.42 16.56
CA PRO A 285 -6.38 -4.04 16.84
C PRO A 285 -7.48 -4.02 17.91
N ASN A 286 -7.24 -3.28 18.97
CA ASN A 286 -8.23 -3.11 20.03
C ASN A 286 -9.31 -2.14 19.54
N THR A 287 -10.57 -2.53 19.56
CA THR A 287 -11.73 -1.79 19.02
C THR A 287 -11.92 -0.38 19.64
N SER A 288 -11.26 -0.09 20.73
CA SER A 288 -11.32 1.22 21.40
C SER A 288 -10.42 2.29 20.81
N VAL A 289 -9.67 2.03 19.71
CA VAL A 289 -8.44 2.79 19.46
C VAL A 289 -8.27 3.25 18.02
N ALA A 290 -9.20 4.03 17.51
CA ALA A 290 -8.98 4.81 16.28
C ALA A 290 -7.79 5.81 16.41
N LEU A 291 -7.32 6.09 17.62
CA LEU A 291 -6.21 7.00 17.93
C LEU A 291 -4.82 6.34 17.96
N LEU A 292 -4.73 5.00 17.98
CA LEU A 292 -3.48 4.28 18.21
C LEU A 292 -3.06 3.38 17.01
N ILE A 293 -3.53 3.65 15.81
CA ILE A 293 -3.18 2.81 14.64
C ILE A 293 -1.67 2.94 14.37
N GLN A 294 -1.14 4.15 14.43
CA GLN A 294 0.28 4.40 14.21
C GLN A 294 1.14 3.71 15.28
N GLU A 295 0.76 3.78 16.55
CA GLU A 295 1.41 3.02 17.62
C GLU A 295 1.30 1.50 17.39
N THR A 296 0.20 1.03 16.81
CA THR A 296 0.03 -0.40 16.48
C THR A 296 1.00 -0.80 15.37
N PHE A 297 1.23 0.04 14.36
CA PHE A 297 2.21 -0.18 13.32
C PHE A 297 3.63 -0.20 13.88
N GLU A 298 3.98 0.80 14.69
CA GLU A 298 5.29 0.85 15.37
C GLU A 298 5.53 -0.40 16.23
N ARG A 299 4.52 -0.86 16.96
CA ARG A 299 4.61 -2.10 17.76
C ARG A 299 4.74 -3.35 16.89
N ALA A 300 4.09 -3.41 15.74
CA ALA A 300 4.23 -4.53 14.82
C ALA A 300 5.65 -4.58 14.25
N ILE A 301 6.19 -3.43 13.84
CA ILE A 301 7.57 -3.31 13.36
C ILE A 301 8.57 -3.71 14.45
N ALA A 302 8.41 -3.17 15.66
CA ALA A 302 9.30 -3.50 16.79
C ALA A 302 9.33 -5.00 17.11
N ARG A 303 8.19 -5.71 16.95
CA ARG A 303 8.15 -7.18 17.12
C ARG A 303 8.94 -7.92 16.03
N ALA A 304 8.85 -7.47 14.78
CA ALA A 304 9.63 -8.06 13.70
C ALA A 304 11.14 -7.78 13.88
N GLU A 305 11.50 -6.57 14.30
CA GLU A 305 12.88 -6.18 14.61
C GLU A 305 13.47 -6.99 15.79
N ALA A 306 12.68 -7.19 16.85
CA ALA A 306 13.09 -8.06 17.96
C ALA A 306 13.36 -9.49 17.48
N ARG A 307 12.56 -10.02 16.56
CA ARG A 307 12.77 -11.34 15.96
C ARG A 307 14.06 -11.40 15.12
N VAL A 308 14.37 -10.32 14.38
CA VAL A 308 15.67 -10.20 13.66
C VAL A 308 16.84 -10.30 14.63
N GLU A 309 16.78 -9.60 15.76
CA GLU A 309 17.85 -9.63 16.76
C GLU A 309 17.96 -10.98 17.48
N GLU A 310 16.83 -11.66 17.75
CA GLU A 310 16.83 -13.02 18.29
C GLU A 310 17.55 -14.00 17.34
N LYS A 311 17.30 -13.93 16.04
CA LYS A 311 17.96 -14.77 15.04
C LYS A 311 19.46 -14.48 14.93
N LYS A 312 19.87 -13.22 14.99
CA LYS A 312 21.30 -12.85 14.98
C LYS A 312 22.05 -13.39 16.19
N ASN A 313 21.41 -13.44 17.36
CA ASN A 313 22.00 -13.84 18.63
C ASN A 313 21.79 -15.32 18.95
N GLY A 314 20.91 -16.03 18.21
CA GLY A 314 20.65 -17.45 18.37
C GLY A 314 21.78 -18.35 17.84
N PRO A 315 21.82 -19.64 18.22
CA PRO A 315 22.75 -20.58 17.64
C PRO A 315 22.49 -20.68 16.13
N ARG A 316 23.51 -20.37 15.30
CA ARG A 316 23.39 -20.49 13.85
C ARG A 316 22.95 -21.91 13.49
N PRO A 317 21.92 -22.11 12.66
CA PRO A 317 21.57 -23.44 12.17
C PRO A 317 22.80 -24.04 11.49
N ILE A 318 23.16 -25.26 11.88
CA ILE A 318 24.26 -26.00 11.27
C ILE A 318 23.84 -26.29 9.82
N ASN A 319 24.52 -25.66 8.89
CA ASN A 319 24.28 -25.84 7.46
C ASN A 319 24.65 -27.27 7.07
N ILE A 320 23.69 -28.18 6.98
CA ILE A 320 23.88 -29.62 6.74
C ILE A 320 24.35 -29.91 5.29
N HIS A 321 24.30 -28.91 4.40
CA HIS A 321 24.68 -29.08 3.00
C HIS A 321 26.18 -29.12 2.69
N SER A 322 27.07 -28.88 3.67
CA SER A 322 28.53 -29.00 3.44
C SER A 322 29.16 -30.35 3.88
N ALA A 323 28.35 -31.32 4.35
CA ALA A 323 28.86 -32.55 4.94
C ALA A 323 28.92 -33.76 3.99
N TYR A 324 28.54 -33.64 2.74
CA TYR A 324 28.68 -34.73 1.76
C TYR A 324 29.71 -34.34 0.68
N GLY A 325 30.96 -34.22 1.10
CA GLY A 325 32.12 -34.32 0.19
C GLY A 325 32.24 -35.78 -0.30
N VAL A 326 31.97 -35.99 -1.58
CA VAL A 326 32.30 -37.26 -2.25
C VAL A 326 33.82 -37.40 -2.29
N PRO A 327 34.43 -38.46 -1.71
CA PRO A 327 35.82 -38.72 -1.92
C PRO A 327 36.08 -39.23 -3.34
N LYS A 328 37.19 -38.79 -3.93
CA LYS A 328 37.71 -39.20 -5.25
C LYS A 328 38.01 -40.69 -5.30
#